data_f1a174f97af1beb48cb4fee102b850b1
#
_entry.id   f1a174f97af1beb48cb4fee102b850b1
#
_cell.length_a   1.000
_cell.length_b   1.000
_cell.length_c   1.000
_cell.angle_alpha   90.00
_cell.angle_beta   90.00
_cell.angle_gamma   90.00
#
_symmetry.space_group_name_H-M   'P 1'
#
loop_
_entity.id
_entity.type
_entity.pdbx_description
1 polymer ?
#
loop_
_entity_poly.entity_id
_entity_poly.type
_entity_poly.pdbx_seq_one_letter_code
_entity_poly.pdbx_strand_id
1 'polypeptide(L)'
;MTRKISLFATLFLINSTLVFAEEDDHSQIHDLMAHLLDPAAEAIWDSAGFVITEEGESSLEPKNQEEWDRVLYGAKVISESAFLLSRPEISKNREDWIAVSGLLKVVGDKAFEAAEQQDVEELFRVGAELYQVCVACHQTYMTN
;
A
#
# COMPACT_ATOMS: atom_id res chain seq x y z
N MET A 1 -55.47 -19.39 55.82
CA MET A 1 -54.19 -18.69 55.82
C MET A 1 -53.42 -19.08 54.55
N THR A 2 -53.58 -18.30 53.47
CA THR A 2 -52.96 -18.58 52.15
C THR A 2 -51.88 -17.54 51.92
N ARG A 3 -50.58 -17.95 51.97
CA ARG A 3 -49.40 -17.15 51.65
C ARG A 3 -49.24 -17.06 50.14
N LYS A 4 -49.40 -15.87 49.58
CA LYS A 4 -49.05 -15.56 48.20
C LYS A 4 -47.55 -15.33 48.11
N ILE A 5 -46.82 -16.19 47.38
CA ILE A 5 -45.41 -16.01 47.06
C ILE A 5 -45.38 -15.22 45.76
N SER A 6 -44.90 -13.96 45.86
CA SER A 6 -44.69 -13.08 44.71
C SER A 6 -43.30 -13.37 44.15
N LEU A 7 -43.24 -13.92 42.94
CA LEU A 7 -42.02 -14.23 42.21
C LEU A 7 -41.62 -12.95 41.41
N PHE A 8 -40.65 -12.18 41.94
CA PHE A 8 -40.02 -11.07 41.18
C PHE A 8 -39.00 -11.68 40.22
N ALA A 9 -39.34 -11.76 38.94
CA ALA A 9 -38.39 -12.09 37.88
C ALA A 9 -37.59 -10.81 37.53
N THR A 10 -36.36 -10.76 38.02
CA THR A 10 -35.41 -9.70 37.64
C THR A 10 -34.80 -10.02 36.25
N LEU A 11 -35.29 -9.30 35.25
CA LEU A 11 -34.75 -9.39 33.88
C LEU A 11 -33.41 -8.69 33.81
N PHE A 12 -32.32 -9.44 33.79
CA PHE A 12 -30.96 -8.94 33.66
C PHE A 12 -30.71 -8.67 32.15
N LEU A 13 -30.86 -7.43 31.70
CA LEU A 13 -30.48 -7.00 30.36
C LEU A 13 -28.95 -6.95 30.28
N ILE A 14 -28.35 -7.96 29.68
CA ILE A 14 -26.93 -7.97 29.33
C ILE A 14 -26.75 -7.04 28.13
N ASN A 15 -26.32 -5.82 28.41
CA ASN A 15 -25.98 -4.85 27.38
C ASN A 15 -24.57 -5.21 26.86
N SER A 16 -24.49 -6.07 25.83
CA SER A 16 -23.24 -6.39 25.14
C SER A 16 -22.85 -5.18 24.27
N THR A 17 -22.08 -4.27 24.83
CA THR A 17 -21.37 -3.26 24.04
C THR A 17 -20.29 -3.99 23.24
N LEU A 18 -20.49 -4.12 21.94
CA LEU A 18 -19.42 -4.48 21.02
C LEU A 18 -18.38 -3.36 21.05
N VAL A 19 -17.31 -3.58 21.81
CA VAL A 19 -16.11 -2.75 21.72
C VAL A 19 -15.42 -3.16 20.43
N PHE A 20 -15.65 -2.40 19.37
CA PHE A 20 -14.75 -2.44 18.22
C PHE A 20 -13.44 -1.85 18.72
N ALA A 21 -12.38 -2.66 18.78
CA ALA A 21 -11.04 -2.14 18.98
C ALA A 21 -10.77 -1.17 17.80
N GLU A 22 -10.58 0.10 18.11
CA GLU A 22 -10.08 1.07 17.14
C GLU A 22 -8.65 0.60 16.82
N GLU A 23 -8.48 0.03 15.61
CA GLU A 23 -7.18 -0.37 15.13
C GLU A 23 -6.32 0.88 15.01
N ASP A 24 -5.14 0.88 15.62
CA ASP A 24 -4.26 2.04 15.66
C ASP A 24 -3.92 2.46 14.21
N ASP A 25 -4.23 3.70 13.88
CA ASP A 25 -4.02 4.32 12.57
C ASP A 25 -2.57 4.13 12.04
N HIS A 26 -1.61 4.15 12.95
CA HIS A 26 -0.20 3.91 12.65
C HIS A 26 0.05 2.46 12.18
N SER A 27 -0.65 1.49 12.76
CA SER A 27 -0.56 0.07 12.38
C SER A 27 -1.09 -0.15 10.95
N GLN A 28 -2.21 0.46 10.58
CA GLN A 28 -2.79 0.33 9.23
C GLN A 28 -1.88 0.89 8.14
N ILE A 29 -1.29 2.07 8.37
CA ILE A 29 -0.35 2.68 7.42
C ILE A 29 0.91 1.81 7.30
N HIS A 30 1.44 1.33 8.42
CA HIS A 30 2.60 0.45 8.41
C HIS A 30 2.34 -0.83 7.63
N ASP A 31 1.17 -1.46 7.81
CA ASP A 31 0.80 -2.68 7.09
C ASP A 31 0.68 -2.44 5.58
N LEU A 32 0.09 -1.32 5.17
CA LEU A 32 0.03 -0.93 3.75
C LEU A 32 1.43 -0.73 3.18
N MET A 33 2.34 -0.08 3.91
CA MET A 33 3.72 0.13 3.45
C MET A 33 4.48 -1.19 3.34
N ALA A 34 4.55 -1.96 4.45
CA ALA A 34 5.39 -3.15 4.53
C ALA A 34 4.89 -4.34 3.72
N HIS A 35 3.57 -4.48 3.55
CA HIS A 35 2.99 -5.69 2.95
C HIS A 35 2.33 -5.47 1.60
N LEU A 36 2.21 -4.22 1.16
CA LEU A 36 1.59 -3.90 -0.12
C LEU A 36 2.51 -3.05 -1.00
N LEU A 37 2.91 -1.84 -0.54
CA LEU A 37 3.67 -0.92 -1.37
C LEU A 37 5.12 -1.34 -1.55
N ASP A 38 5.80 -1.74 -0.49
CA ASP A 38 7.21 -2.14 -0.53
C ASP A 38 7.45 -3.30 -1.50
N PRO A 39 6.80 -4.48 -1.37
CA PRO A 39 6.99 -5.58 -2.32
C PRO A 39 6.53 -5.24 -3.75
N ALA A 40 5.56 -4.34 -3.91
CA ALA A 40 5.12 -3.89 -5.23
C ALA A 40 6.14 -2.96 -5.89
N ALA A 41 6.78 -2.08 -5.13
CA ALA A 41 7.84 -1.22 -5.61
C ALA A 41 9.11 -2.03 -5.93
N GLU A 42 9.48 -2.99 -5.09
CA GLU A 42 10.59 -3.93 -5.35
C GLU A 42 10.38 -4.68 -6.67
N ALA A 43 9.17 -5.13 -6.98
CA ALA A 43 8.87 -5.80 -8.25
C ALA A 43 9.19 -4.92 -9.48
N ILE A 44 9.12 -3.60 -9.35
CA ILE A 44 9.49 -2.64 -10.40
C ILE A 44 11.02 -2.44 -10.41
N TRP A 45 11.61 -2.15 -9.23
CA TRP A 45 13.03 -1.81 -9.13
C TRP A 45 13.95 -2.99 -9.45
N ASP A 46 13.59 -4.20 -9.04
CA ASP A 46 14.35 -5.42 -9.31
C ASP A 46 14.23 -5.89 -10.76
N SER A 47 13.41 -5.20 -11.56
CA SER A 47 13.15 -5.54 -12.97
C SER A 47 13.73 -4.54 -13.96
N ALA A 48 14.49 -3.53 -13.49
CA ALA A 48 15.08 -2.53 -14.36
C ALA A 48 16.48 -2.08 -13.86
N GLY A 49 17.39 -1.86 -14.81
CA GLY A 49 18.77 -1.50 -14.52
C GLY A 49 19.72 -2.67 -14.51
N PHE A 50 20.81 -2.59 -13.77
CA PHE A 50 21.84 -3.62 -13.70
C PHE A 50 22.50 -3.70 -12.34
N VAL A 51 23.00 -4.89 -12.03
CA VAL A 51 23.85 -5.14 -10.87
C VAL A 51 25.29 -5.28 -11.33
N ILE A 52 26.18 -4.53 -10.68
CA ILE A 52 27.63 -4.60 -10.92
C ILE A 52 28.27 -5.32 -9.73
N THR A 53 28.93 -6.44 -9.99
CA THR A 53 29.68 -7.24 -9.02
C THR A 53 31.14 -7.39 -9.45
N GLU A 54 31.95 -8.02 -8.62
CA GLU A 54 33.34 -8.36 -9.00
C GLU A 54 33.40 -9.30 -10.22
N GLU A 55 32.31 -10.05 -10.48
CA GLU A 55 32.20 -10.99 -11.59
C GLU A 55 31.75 -10.33 -12.90
N GLY A 56 31.28 -9.08 -12.83
CA GLY A 56 30.83 -8.30 -13.97
C GLY A 56 29.48 -7.63 -13.79
N GLU A 57 28.93 -7.16 -14.88
CA GLU A 57 27.61 -6.51 -14.95
C GLU A 57 26.56 -7.52 -15.42
N SER A 58 25.39 -7.49 -14.78
CA SER A 58 24.21 -8.27 -15.18
C SER A 58 22.97 -7.40 -15.23
N SER A 59 22.17 -7.53 -16.31
CA SER A 59 20.90 -6.84 -16.45
C SER A 59 19.84 -7.46 -15.55
N LEU A 60 19.02 -6.59 -14.95
CA LEU A 60 17.81 -6.95 -14.17
C LEU A 60 16.56 -7.08 -15.05
N GLU A 61 16.70 -6.83 -16.35
CA GLU A 61 15.60 -6.92 -17.32
C GLU A 61 14.83 -8.25 -17.22
N PRO A 62 13.49 -8.23 -17.20
CA PRO A 62 12.66 -9.43 -17.22
C PRO A 62 12.91 -10.26 -18.48
N LYS A 63 13.14 -11.56 -18.33
CA LYS A 63 13.58 -12.48 -19.39
C LYS A 63 12.44 -13.29 -20.00
N ASN A 64 11.27 -13.26 -19.40
CA ASN A 64 10.11 -14.03 -19.81
C ASN A 64 8.80 -13.35 -19.35
N GLN A 65 7.68 -13.85 -19.86
CA GLN A 65 6.37 -13.27 -19.57
C GLN A 65 6.01 -13.32 -18.08
N GLU A 66 6.39 -14.35 -17.35
CA GLU A 66 6.10 -14.46 -15.91
C GLU A 66 6.80 -13.35 -15.12
N GLU A 67 8.00 -12.98 -15.50
CA GLU A 67 8.73 -11.87 -14.87
C GLU A 67 8.07 -10.52 -15.20
N TRP A 68 7.64 -10.31 -16.46
CA TRP A 68 6.87 -9.13 -16.85
C TRP A 68 5.51 -9.05 -16.13
N ASP A 69 4.82 -10.17 -15.96
CA ASP A 69 3.56 -10.23 -15.22
C ASP A 69 3.73 -9.80 -13.76
N ARG A 70 4.88 -10.09 -13.13
CA ARG A 70 5.21 -9.57 -11.79
C ARG A 70 5.35 -8.05 -11.77
N VAL A 71 6.00 -7.48 -12.77
CA VAL A 71 6.12 -6.02 -12.90
C VAL A 71 4.74 -5.38 -13.10
N LEU A 72 3.93 -5.93 -14.00
CA LEU A 72 2.55 -5.48 -14.23
C LEU A 72 1.73 -5.50 -12.94
N TYR A 73 1.83 -6.61 -12.17
CA TYR A 73 1.14 -6.72 -10.90
C TYR A 73 1.63 -5.67 -9.89
N GLY A 74 2.94 -5.51 -9.72
CA GLY A 74 3.52 -4.49 -8.83
C GLY A 74 3.09 -3.08 -9.21
N ALA A 75 3.18 -2.73 -10.49
CA ALA A 75 2.76 -1.42 -11.00
C ALA A 75 1.28 -1.15 -10.73
N LYS A 76 0.42 -2.16 -10.92
CA LYS A 76 -1.01 -2.04 -10.63
C LYS A 76 -1.29 -1.87 -9.15
N VAL A 77 -0.59 -2.60 -8.28
CA VAL A 77 -0.70 -2.44 -6.83
C VAL A 77 -0.29 -1.03 -6.40
N ILE A 78 0.81 -0.47 -6.92
CA ILE A 78 1.23 0.91 -6.65
C ILE A 78 0.14 1.90 -7.06
N SER A 79 -0.39 1.78 -8.27
CA SER A 79 -1.45 2.66 -8.78
C SER A 79 -2.70 2.63 -7.89
N GLU A 80 -3.20 1.44 -7.54
CA GLU A 80 -4.41 1.28 -6.74
C GLU A 80 -4.20 1.65 -5.25
N SER A 81 -2.98 1.57 -4.75
CA SER A 81 -2.65 1.98 -3.38
C SER A 81 -2.92 3.46 -3.11
N ALA A 82 -2.92 4.30 -4.15
CA ALA A 82 -3.32 5.70 -4.04
C ALA A 82 -4.74 5.87 -3.46
N PHE A 83 -5.67 5.00 -3.84
CA PHE A 83 -7.04 5.01 -3.30
C PHE A 83 -7.08 4.60 -1.85
N LEU A 84 -6.31 3.58 -1.46
CA LEU A 84 -6.24 3.11 -0.09
C LEU A 84 -5.69 4.21 0.83
N LEU A 85 -4.60 4.85 0.42
CA LEU A 85 -3.97 5.94 1.17
C LEU A 85 -4.84 7.21 1.23
N SER A 86 -5.70 7.42 0.24
CA SER A 86 -6.60 8.58 0.19
C SER A 86 -7.88 8.41 1.00
N ARG A 87 -8.15 7.22 1.55
CA ARG A 87 -9.35 6.99 2.36
C ARG A 87 -9.38 7.92 3.59
N PRO A 88 -10.55 8.43 3.99
CA PRO A 88 -10.66 9.35 5.12
C PRO A 88 -10.08 8.82 6.43
N GLU A 89 -10.14 7.50 6.63
CA GLU A 89 -9.59 6.82 7.81
C GLU A 89 -8.06 6.94 7.88
N ILE A 90 -7.38 7.01 6.74
CA ILE A 90 -5.91 7.11 6.61
C ILE A 90 -5.49 8.57 6.39
N SER A 91 -6.08 9.23 5.39
CA SER A 91 -5.71 10.60 5.01
C SER A 91 -6.11 11.65 6.04
N LYS A 92 -7.08 11.34 6.91
CA LYS A 92 -7.76 12.32 7.81
C LYS A 92 -8.26 13.54 7.03
N ASN A 93 -8.66 13.35 5.77
CA ASN A 93 -9.08 14.37 4.82
C ASN A 93 -8.03 15.49 4.59
N ARG A 94 -6.75 15.21 4.79
CA ARG A 94 -5.68 16.15 4.48
C ARG A 94 -5.46 16.23 2.97
N GLU A 95 -5.68 17.39 2.40
CA GLU A 95 -5.58 17.60 0.94
C GLU A 95 -4.15 17.39 0.42
N ASP A 96 -3.13 17.78 1.19
CA ASP A 96 -1.72 17.57 0.86
C ASP A 96 -1.34 16.08 0.82
N TRP A 97 -1.84 15.29 1.78
CA TRP A 97 -1.67 13.84 1.80
C TRP A 97 -2.35 13.19 0.60
N ILE A 98 -3.59 13.57 0.30
CA ILE A 98 -4.36 13.03 -0.83
C ILE A 98 -3.65 13.38 -2.15
N ALA A 99 -3.13 14.59 -2.27
CA ALA A 99 -2.40 15.03 -3.46
C ALA A 99 -1.13 14.21 -3.69
N VAL A 100 -0.28 14.01 -2.67
CA VAL A 100 0.95 13.22 -2.81
C VAL A 100 0.63 11.72 -3.01
N SER A 101 -0.41 11.18 -2.37
CA SER A 101 -0.88 9.82 -2.63
C SER A 101 -1.33 9.65 -4.09
N GLY A 102 -1.95 10.67 -4.68
CA GLY A 102 -2.34 10.67 -6.08
C GLY A 102 -1.17 10.54 -7.07
N LEU A 103 0.05 10.92 -6.67
CA LEU A 103 1.26 10.72 -7.49
C LEU A 103 1.60 9.23 -7.64
N LEU A 104 1.28 8.39 -6.66
CA LEU A 104 1.44 6.93 -6.79
C LEU A 104 0.59 6.37 -7.93
N LYS A 105 -0.64 6.88 -8.09
CA LYS A 105 -1.47 6.47 -9.22
C LYS A 105 -0.81 6.83 -10.54
N VAL A 106 -0.31 8.03 -10.66
CA VAL A 106 0.30 8.52 -11.92
C VAL A 106 1.55 7.70 -12.26
N VAL A 107 2.43 7.48 -11.29
CA VAL A 107 3.68 6.74 -11.54
C VAL A 107 3.44 5.24 -11.69
N GLY A 108 2.47 4.68 -10.95
CA GLY A 108 2.06 3.28 -11.10
C GLY A 108 1.45 2.99 -12.47
N ASP A 109 0.58 3.87 -12.99
CA ASP A 109 0.01 3.75 -14.33
C ASP A 109 1.11 3.81 -15.42
N LYS A 110 2.11 4.70 -15.28
CA LYS A 110 3.26 4.76 -16.19
C LYS A 110 4.10 3.47 -16.15
N ALA A 111 4.36 2.94 -14.94
CA ALA A 111 5.09 1.69 -14.79
C ALA A 111 4.31 0.51 -15.41
N PHE A 112 3.00 0.50 -15.27
CA PHE A 112 2.14 -0.48 -15.89
C PHE A 112 2.23 -0.42 -17.43
N GLU A 113 2.13 0.77 -18.01
CA GLU A 113 2.25 0.98 -19.46
C GLU A 113 3.63 0.56 -19.98
N ALA A 114 4.71 0.93 -19.29
CA ALA A 114 6.06 0.49 -19.64
C ALA A 114 6.19 -1.03 -19.60
N ALA A 115 5.62 -1.69 -18.60
CA ALA A 115 5.63 -3.15 -18.48
C ALA A 115 4.77 -3.84 -19.55
N GLU A 116 3.60 -3.29 -19.91
CA GLU A 116 2.79 -3.82 -21.03
C GLU A 116 3.53 -3.77 -22.36
N GLN A 117 4.33 -2.71 -22.57
CA GLN A 117 5.14 -2.52 -23.77
C GLN A 117 6.49 -3.25 -23.68
N GLN A 118 6.82 -3.82 -22.53
CA GLN A 118 8.13 -4.43 -22.23
C GLN A 118 9.29 -3.46 -22.48
N ASP A 119 9.05 -2.18 -22.20
CA ASP A 119 10.01 -1.09 -22.36
C ASP A 119 10.87 -0.94 -21.09
N VAL A 120 12.04 -1.58 -21.10
CA VAL A 120 12.98 -1.60 -19.97
C VAL A 120 13.53 -0.21 -19.66
N GLU A 121 13.81 0.59 -20.68
CA GLU A 121 14.35 1.94 -20.49
C GLU A 121 13.34 2.85 -19.81
N GLU A 122 12.11 2.84 -20.27
CA GLU A 122 11.02 3.57 -19.66
C GLU A 122 10.72 3.05 -18.25
N LEU A 123 10.73 1.72 -18.03
CA LEU A 123 10.55 1.13 -16.71
C LEU A 123 11.60 1.60 -15.71
N PHE A 124 12.86 1.68 -16.12
CA PHE A 124 13.95 2.20 -15.29
C PHE A 124 13.72 3.67 -14.93
N ARG A 125 13.33 4.49 -15.89
CA ARG A 125 13.03 5.92 -15.68
C ARG A 125 11.85 6.11 -14.70
N VAL A 126 10.80 5.34 -14.88
CA VAL A 126 9.60 5.40 -14.02
C VAL A 126 9.88 4.86 -12.62
N GLY A 127 10.73 3.84 -12.49
CA GLY A 127 11.20 3.34 -11.20
C GLY A 127 11.90 4.43 -10.37
N ALA A 128 12.70 5.29 -11.03
CA ALA A 128 13.31 6.44 -10.39
C ALA A 128 12.27 7.51 -9.97
N GLU A 129 11.24 7.75 -10.80
CA GLU A 129 10.13 8.65 -10.44
C GLU A 129 9.35 8.11 -9.23
N LEU A 130 9.08 6.81 -9.17
CA LEU A 130 8.43 6.15 -8.05
C LEU A 130 9.21 6.37 -6.74
N TYR A 131 10.53 6.19 -6.80
CA TYR A 131 11.39 6.44 -5.64
C TYR A 131 11.25 7.89 -5.13
N GLN A 132 11.19 8.88 -6.03
CA GLN A 132 11.02 10.28 -5.64
C GLN A 132 9.67 10.54 -4.95
N VAL A 133 8.59 9.89 -5.39
CA VAL A 133 7.28 9.98 -4.73
C VAL A 133 7.34 9.41 -3.30
N CYS A 134 7.98 8.25 -3.14
CA CYS A 134 8.18 7.63 -1.82
C CYS A 134 8.97 8.56 -0.88
N VAL A 135 10.09 9.08 -1.35
CA VAL A 135 10.96 10.00 -0.58
C VAL A 135 10.20 11.27 -0.19
N ALA A 136 9.48 11.90 -1.11
CA ALA A 136 8.75 13.14 -0.83
C ALA A 136 7.68 12.94 0.25
N CYS A 137 6.92 11.84 0.18
CA CYS A 137 5.92 11.50 1.19
C CYS A 137 6.58 11.21 2.55
N HIS A 138 7.59 10.34 2.59
CA HIS A 138 8.27 9.96 3.83
C HIS A 138 8.99 11.14 4.49
N GLN A 139 9.62 12.01 3.75
CA GLN A 139 10.23 13.23 4.31
C GLN A 139 9.21 14.17 4.95
N THR A 140 7.98 14.17 4.44
CA THR A 140 6.93 15.06 4.95
C THR A 140 6.23 14.48 6.18
N TYR A 141 6.01 13.17 6.21
CA TYR A 141 5.10 12.55 7.19
C TYR A 141 5.77 11.56 8.17
N MET A 142 7.03 11.16 7.94
CA MET A 142 7.79 10.30 8.84
C MET A 142 8.84 11.09 9.66
N THR A 143 8.77 12.41 9.70
CA THR A 143 9.64 13.22 10.55
C THR A 143 9.23 13.03 12.01
N ASN A 144 10.12 12.49 12.81
CA ASN A 144 9.98 12.32 14.26
C ASN A 144 9.95 13.66 15.00
#